data_dc1cd6b4bf99bb996c47d519c9a2e625
#
_entry.id   dc1cd6b4bf99bb996c47d519c9a2e625
#
_cell.length_a   1.000
_cell.length_b   1.000
_cell.length_c   1.000
_cell.angle_alpha   90.00
_cell.angle_beta   90.00
_cell.angle_gamma   90.00
#
_symmetry.space_group_name_H-M   'P 1'
#
loop_
_entity.id
_entity.type
_entity.pdbx_description
1 polymer ?
#
loop_
_entity_poly.entity_id
_entity_poly.type
_entity_poly.pdbx_seq_one_letter_code
_entity_poly.pdbx_strand_id
1 'polypeptide(L)'
;MSNTKEVFNPEYNPNGAEGSLDTNKLPWIPLTNVDGLSIKPVRASSESGMFSLIFKLDANSSFPTSIYLGGMDLLVLSGQLSYEQDGEESILAPGTWGFIPANSKVNSIKAIDDCEVLANFYSGVAFLDEKDSIKSILTSIDILQLAKNNKIPLVPNSSAECWERGPEEAYDGPSEPLTIASSNAKALVSSESGSVISSNVTHPHFVDTREIPWLVMPSMPDVGLKLLRVSEETGFVSMIVKHNGVALPHTHIGASDFLVLNGALGVRSGPPEGYGPGIWFYEPAGARHEATQRVTDEDLIYTANIYGPLIFDSGPGTPVEAVVSWLDYKTMAEESDVKLAPNTNLNDTSLLAWAPL
;
A
#
# COMPACT_ATOMS: atom_id res chain seq x y z
N MET A 1 -15.30 8.20 24.88
CA MET A 1 -14.73 6.86 24.62
C MET A 1 -15.90 5.89 24.46
N SER A 2 -16.21 5.52 23.23
CA SER A 2 -17.18 4.45 22.97
C SER A 2 -16.56 3.16 23.54
N ASN A 3 -17.36 2.41 24.28
CA ASN A 3 -16.88 1.22 24.97
C ASN A 3 -16.81 0.07 23.96
N THR A 4 -15.69 -0.02 23.22
CA THR A 4 -15.46 -1.05 22.19
C THR A 4 -15.69 -2.48 22.69
N LYS A 5 -15.66 -2.71 24.00
CA LYS A 5 -15.92 -4.04 24.59
C LYS A 5 -17.28 -4.61 24.26
N GLU A 6 -18.29 -3.78 23.96
CA GLU A 6 -19.63 -4.25 23.61
C GLU A 6 -19.78 -4.77 22.19
N VAL A 7 -18.82 -4.41 21.31
CA VAL A 7 -18.84 -4.79 19.88
C VAL A 7 -18.11 -6.11 19.63
N PHE A 8 -17.26 -6.56 20.55
CA PHE A 8 -16.44 -7.74 20.36
C PHE A 8 -17.16 -9.05 20.74
N ASN A 9 -17.14 -10.03 19.82
CA ASN A 9 -17.54 -11.39 20.13
C ASN A 9 -16.41 -12.11 20.91
N PRO A 10 -16.64 -12.56 22.17
CA PRO A 10 -15.61 -13.19 22.98
C PRO A 10 -15.13 -14.56 22.44
N GLU A 11 -15.93 -15.21 21.59
CA GLU A 11 -15.58 -16.51 20.99
C GLU A 11 -14.73 -16.36 19.72
N TYR A 12 -14.71 -15.16 19.14
CA TYR A 12 -13.90 -14.87 17.95
C TYR A 12 -12.46 -14.52 18.35
N ASN A 13 -11.47 -15.20 17.74
CA ASN A 13 -10.06 -14.87 17.93
C ASN A 13 -9.55 -14.01 16.75
N PRO A 14 -9.38 -12.70 16.93
CA PRO A 14 -8.92 -11.81 15.87
C PRO A 14 -7.44 -12.00 15.50
N ASN A 15 -6.66 -12.67 16.35
CA ASN A 15 -5.23 -12.87 16.11
C ASN A 15 -4.92 -13.79 14.92
N GLY A 16 -5.91 -14.56 14.46
CA GLY A 16 -5.74 -15.44 13.31
C GLY A 16 -6.09 -14.81 11.96
N ALA A 17 -6.63 -13.59 11.96
CA ALA A 17 -7.22 -12.99 10.77
C ALA A 17 -6.28 -12.03 10.03
N GLU A 18 -5.34 -11.43 10.71
CA GLU A 18 -4.45 -10.38 10.16
C GLU A 18 -2.99 -10.62 10.52
N GLY A 19 -2.09 -10.11 9.68
CA GLY A 19 -0.66 -10.04 9.98
C GLY A 19 -0.18 -8.60 9.96
N SER A 20 0.68 -8.24 10.89
CA SER A 20 1.32 -6.92 10.95
C SER A 20 2.84 -7.03 10.97
N LEU A 21 3.50 -5.97 10.52
CA LEU A 21 4.97 -5.87 10.54
C LEU A 21 5.38 -4.42 10.80
N ASP A 22 6.17 -4.23 11.85
CA ASP A 22 6.77 -2.95 12.16
C ASP A 22 7.97 -2.69 11.25
N THR A 23 7.76 -1.95 10.17
CA THR A 23 8.82 -1.66 9.20
C THR A 23 9.92 -0.76 9.79
N ASN A 24 9.66 -0.04 10.88
CA ASN A 24 10.66 0.77 11.56
C ASN A 24 11.72 -0.07 12.27
N LYS A 25 11.40 -1.32 12.57
CA LYS A 25 12.33 -2.28 13.18
C LYS A 25 13.15 -3.06 12.16
N LEU A 26 12.89 -2.89 10.86
CA LEU A 26 13.61 -3.59 9.80
C LEU A 26 14.85 -2.82 9.34
N PRO A 27 15.91 -3.51 8.88
CA PRO A 27 17.03 -2.88 8.20
C PRO A 27 16.68 -2.53 6.75
N TRP A 28 17.43 -1.61 6.17
CA TRP A 28 17.48 -1.45 4.72
C TRP A 28 18.42 -2.51 4.12
N ILE A 29 17.92 -3.31 3.20
CA ILE A 29 18.68 -4.38 2.53
C ILE A 29 19.01 -3.92 1.12
N PRO A 30 20.31 -3.75 0.78
CA PRO A 30 20.72 -3.36 -0.56
C PRO A 30 20.28 -4.37 -1.62
N LEU A 31 19.74 -3.88 -2.73
CA LEU A 31 19.42 -4.72 -3.88
C LEU A 31 20.63 -4.76 -4.82
N THR A 32 21.34 -5.87 -4.84
CA THR A 32 22.68 -6.01 -5.45
C THR A 32 22.76 -5.68 -6.95
N ASN A 33 21.64 -5.68 -7.66
CA ASN A 33 21.59 -5.42 -9.10
C ASN A 33 21.27 -3.97 -9.47
N VAL A 34 21.02 -3.11 -8.48
CA VAL A 34 20.64 -1.70 -8.66
C VAL A 34 21.38 -0.85 -7.64
N ASP A 35 22.32 -0.05 -8.11
CA ASP A 35 23.13 0.81 -7.24
C ASP A 35 22.28 1.87 -6.57
N GLY A 36 22.50 2.09 -5.26
CA GLY A 36 21.77 3.06 -4.44
C GLY A 36 20.32 2.70 -4.15
N LEU A 37 19.89 1.46 -4.45
CA LEU A 37 18.56 0.95 -4.10
C LEU A 37 18.66 -0.03 -2.93
N SER A 38 17.92 0.25 -1.88
CA SER A 38 17.72 -0.64 -0.73
C SER A 38 16.24 -0.87 -0.48
N ILE A 39 15.88 -2.02 0.10
CA ILE A 39 14.49 -2.38 0.33
C ILE A 39 14.24 -2.88 1.76
N LYS A 40 13.01 -2.70 2.22
CA LYS A 40 12.41 -3.39 3.36
C LYS A 40 11.28 -4.25 2.83
N PRO A 41 11.48 -5.56 2.66
CA PRO A 41 10.42 -6.45 2.22
C PRO A 41 9.38 -6.61 3.34
N VAL A 42 8.09 -6.55 3.01
CA VAL A 42 7.01 -6.70 3.99
C VAL A 42 6.17 -7.95 3.71
N ARG A 43 5.96 -8.28 2.44
CA ARG A 43 5.20 -9.45 2.02
C ARG A 43 5.72 -9.99 0.69
N ALA A 44 5.66 -11.29 0.50
CA ALA A 44 5.84 -11.92 -0.81
C ALA A 44 5.03 -13.22 -0.88
N SER A 45 4.41 -13.48 -2.02
CA SER A 45 3.62 -14.68 -2.28
C SER A 45 4.19 -15.46 -3.45
N SER A 46 4.54 -16.72 -3.24
CA SER A 46 4.96 -17.64 -4.30
C SER A 46 3.77 -18.10 -5.14
N GLU A 47 2.56 -18.06 -4.59
CA GLU A 47 1.33 -18.50 -5.28
C GLU A 47 0.87 -17.47 -6.31
N SER A 48 0.71 -16.21 -5.89
CA SER A 48 0.22 -15.14 -6.75
C SER A 48 1.32 -14.40 -7.54
N GLY A 49 2.58 -14.54 -7.13
CA GLY A 49 3.69 -13.74 -7.66
C GLY A 49 3.74 -12.30 -7.14
N MET A 50 2.78 -11.89 -6.31
CA MET A 50 2.72 -10.54 -5.73
C MET A 50 3.76 -10.37 -4.62
N PHE A 51 4.26 -9.16 -4.48
CA PHE A 51 5.09 -8.78 -3.34
C PHE A 51 4.96 -7.29 -3.02
N SER A 52 5.13 -6.95 -1.75
CA SER A 52 5.08 -5.59 -1.23
C SER A 52 6.38 -5.28 -0.49
N LEU A 53 6.85 -4.07 -0.66
CA LEU A 53 8.07 -3.60 -0.02
C LEU A 53 8.06 -2.06 0.12
N ILE A 54 8.94 -1.55 0.97
CA ILE A 54 9.31 -0.16 0.95
C ILE A 54 10.71 -0.09 0.37
N PHE A 55 10.94 0.74 -0.65
CA PHE A 55 12.28 0.93 -1.17
C PHE A 55 12.82 2.32 -0.82
N LYS A 56 14.14 2.40 -0.69
CA LYS A 56 14.90 3.62 -0.52
C LYS A 56 15.82 3.77 -1.73
N LEU A 57 15.78 4.95 -2.33
CA LEU A 57 16.76 5.38 -3.34
C LEU A 57 17.63 6.48 -2.74
N ASP A 58 18.94 6.28 -2.79
CA ASP A 58 19.90 7.32 -2.41
C ASP A 58 19.83 8.48 -3.41
N ALA A 59 20.10 9.70 -2.95
CA ALA A 59 20.14 10.89 -3.79
C ALA A 59 21.01 10.68 -5.05
N ASN A 60 20.50 11.08 -6.20
CA ASN A 60 21.08 10.90 -7.53
C ASN A 60 21.13 9.45 -8.06
N SER A 61 20.67 8.46 -7.32
CA SER A 61 20.47 7.10 -7.82
C SER A 61 19.19 7.01 -8.65
N SER A 62 19.04 5.92 -9.39
CA SER A 62 17.89 5.72 -10.26
C SER A 62 17.32 4.32 -10.11
N PHE A 63 16.00 4.22 -10.04
CA PHE A 63 15.31 2.97 -10.34
C PHE A 63 15.40 2.74 -11.85
N PRO A 64 15.91 1.59 -12.32
CA PRO A 64 16.22 1.40 -13.74
C PRO A 64 14.98 1.45 -14.64
N THR A 65 15.18 1.70 -15.92
CA THR A 65 14.14 1.44 -16.94
C THR A 65 13.62 0.02 -16.80
N SER A 66 12.32 -0.12 -16.73
CA SER A 66 11.68 -1.37 -16.31
C SER A 66 10.40 -1.66 -17.07
N ILE A 67 10.05 -2.94 -17.17
CA ILE A 67 8.72 -3.39 -17.58
C ILE A 67 8.04 -4.05 -16.37
N TYR A 68 6.88 -3.56 -16.01
CA TYR A 68 6.07 -4.06 -14.90
C TYR A 68 5.13 -5.16 -15.42
N LEU A 69 5.44 -6.43 -15.13
CA LEU A 69 4.73 -7.57 -15.74
C LEU A 69 3.27 -7.68 -15.24
N GLY A 70 3.01 -7.35 -13.99
CA GLY A 70 1.67 -7.37 -13.38
C GLY A 70 1.15 -6.00 -12.94
N GLY A 71 1.85 -4.95 -13.25
CA GLY A 71 1.58 -3.62 -12.72
C GLY A 71 2.16 -3.40 -11.32
N MET A 72 2.14 -2.15 -10.88
CA MET A 72 2.62 -1.72 -9.57
C MET A 72 1.88 -0.46 -9.13
N ASP A 73 1.53 -0.35 -7.86
CA ASP A 73 1.23 0.94 -7.23
C ASP A 73 2.38 1.41 -6.34
N LEU A 74 2.47 2.71 -6.15
CA LEU A 74 3.46 3.33 -5.28
C LEU A 74 2.89 4.53 -4.53
N LEU A 75 3.48 4.82 -3.37
CA LEU A 75 3.29 6.08 -2.65
C LEU A 75 4.65 6.62 -2.20
N VAL A 76 4.98 7.84 -2.61
CA VAL A 76 6.20 8.53 -2.13
C VAL A 76 5.99 8.95 -0.68
N LEU A 77 6.81 8.41 0.24
CA LEU A 77 6.75 8.67 1.67
C LEU A 77 7.66 9.84 2.07
N SER A 78 8.84 9.92 1.47
CA SER A 78 9.81 11.01 1.70
C SER A 78 10.72 11.22 0.49
N GLY A 79 11.38 12.39 0.43
CA GLY A 79 12.25 12.77 -0.68
C GLY A 79 11.48 13.11 -1.97
N GLN A 80 12.19 13.30 -3.06
CA GLN A 80 11.64 13.66 -4.37
C GLN A 80 12.21 12.78 -5.47
N LEU A 81 11.33 12.33 -6.37
CA LEU A 81 11.70 11.58 -7.56
C LEU A 81 11.43 12.41 -8.81
N SER A 82 12.33 12.35 -9.77
CA SER A 82 12.12 12.87 -11.13
C SER A 82 11.73 11.68 -12.02
N TYR A 83 10.64 11.85 -12.77
CA TYR A 83 10.12 10.90 -13.73
C TYR A 83 9.96 11.60 -15.08
N GLU A 84 10.60 11.07 -16.10
CA GLU A 84 10.51 11.58 -17.47
C GLU A 84 9.78 10.57 -18.35
N GLN A 85 8.74 11.04 -19.00
CA GLN A 85 7.97 10.25 -19.96
C GLN A 85 7.56 11.16 -21.12
N ASP A 86 7.75 10.68 -22.35
CA ASP A 86 7.38 11.37 -23.59
C ASP A 86 7.95 12.79 -23.73
N GLY A 87 9.11 13.04 -23.10
CA GLY A 87 9.80 14.34 -23.11
C GLY A 87 9.29 15.34 -22.09
N GLU A 88 8.38 14.92 -21.21
CA GLU A 88 7.91 15.72 -20.06
C GLU A 88 8.49 15.18 -18.76
N GLU A 89 9.03 16.06 -17.93
CA GLU A 89 9.51 15.74 -16.59
C GLU A 89 8.43 16.04 -15.55
N SER A 90 8.17 15.06 -14.69
CA SER A 90 7.31 15.19 -13.51
C SER A 90 8.14 15.06 -12.25
N ILE A 91 7.83 15.88 -11.25
CA ILE A 91 8.39 15.74 -9.89
C ILE A 91 7.37 15.06 -9.00
N LEU A 92 7.73 13.87 -8.53
CA LEU A 92 6.93 13.08 -7.60
C LEU A 92 7.42 13.39 -6.18
N ALA A 93 6.69 14.25 -5.48
CA ALA A 93 6.99 14.66 -4.11
C ALA A 93 6.30 13.72 -3.09
N PRO A 94 6.61 13.81 -1.79
CA PRO A 94 5.92 13.07 -0.74
C PRO A 94 4.39 13.27 -0.82
N GLY A 95 3.64 12.17 -0.79
CA GLY A 95 2.19 12.18 -1.00
C GLY A 95 1.75 11.99 -2.46
N THR A 96 2.68 11.88 -3.41
CA THR A 96 2.34 11.42 -4.76
C THR A 96 2.09 9.92 -4.71
N TRP A 97 0.90 9.53 -5.17
CA TRP A 97 0.56 8.14 -5.43
C TRP A 97 0.52 7.88 -6.93
N GLY A 98 0.85 6.65 -7.34
CA GLY A 98 0.80 6.26 -8.74
C GLY A 98 0.43 4.80 -8.94
N PHE A 99 -0.17 4.50 -10.09
CA PHE A 99 -0.38 3.15 -10.57
C PHE A 99 0.19 2.97 -11.96
N ILE A 100 1.12 2.04 -12.08
CA ILE A 100 1.72 1.63 -13.36
C ILE A 100 1.02 0.35 -13.79
N PRO A 101 0.26 0.37 -14.91
CA PRO A 101 -0.47 -0.81 -15.37
C PRO A 101 0.45 -1.97 -15.76
N ALA A 102 -0.12 -3.17 -15.80
CA ALA A 102 0.57 -4.35 -16.29
C ALA A 102 1.12 -4.14 -17.70
N ASN A 103 2.30 -4.70 -17.94
CA ASN A 103 3.02 -4.60 -19.20
C ASN A 103 3.42 -3.18 -19.62
N SER A 104 3.49 -2.22 -18.74
CA SER A 104 3.99 -0.88 -19.02
C SER A 104 5.51 -0.84 -18.93
N LYS A 105 6.15 -0.24 -19.94
CA LYS A 105 7.54 0.16 -19.88
C LYS A 105 7.62 1.55 -19.26
N VAL A 106 8.44 1.69 -18.25
CA VAL A 106 8.69 2.96 -17.54
C VAL A 106 10.16 3.28 -17.66
N ASN A 107 10.47 4.50 -18.06
CA ASN A 107 11.83 5.02 -18.06
C ASN A 107 12.40 5.07 -16.65
N SER A 108 13.71 5.26 -16.51
CA SER A 108 14.32 5.32 -15.19
C SER A 108 13.73 6.46 -14.36
N ILE A 109 13.41 6.17 -13.11
CA ILE A 109 12.96 7.15 -12.12
C ILE A 109 14.17 7.54 -11.29
N LYS A 110 14.52 8.82 -11.26
CA LYS A 110 15.70 9.32 -10.57
C LYS A 110 15.34 9.94 -9.23
N ALA A 111 16.10 9.60 -8.19
CA ALA A 111 16.01 10.27 -6.90
C ALA A 111 16.72 11.63 -6.96
N ILE A 112 16.01 12.69 -6.61
CA ILE A 112 16.57 14.05 -6.44
C ILE A 112 17.22 14.13 -5.07
N ASP A 113 16.50 13.64 -4.05
CA ASP A 113 16.92 13.51 -2.66
C ASP A 113 16.86 12.02 -2.26
N ASP A 114 17.34 11.67 -1.04
CA ASP A 114 17.09 10.36 -0.48
C ASP A 114 15.57 10.13 -0.35
N CYS A 115 15.05 9.11 -1.02
CA CYS A 115 13.63 8.86 -1.12
C CYS A 115 13.22 7.54 -0.49
N GLU A 116 12.08 7.54 0.21
CA GLU A 116 11.39 6.33 0.67
C GLU A 116 10.05 6.20 -0.05
N VAL A 117 9.77 5.02 -0.59
CA VAL A 117 8.56 4.76 -1.39
C VAL A 117 7.95 3.41 -0.99
N LEU A 118 6.68 3.41 -0.60
CA LEU A 118 5.89 2.18 -0.52
C LEU A 118 5.56 1.71 -1.93
N ALA A 119 5.73 0.41 -2.21
CA ALA A 119 5.41 -0.17 -3.51
C ALA A 119 4.81 -1.56 -3.39
N ASN A 120 3.72 -1.79 -4.11
CA ASN A 120 3.06 -3.08 -4.23
C ASN A 120 3.16 -3.56 -5.68
N PHE A 121 3.86 -4.67 -5.88
CA PHE A 121 4.05 -5.29 -7.19
C PHE A 121 3.05 -6.44 -7.35
N TYR A 122 2.25 -6.39 -8.41
CA TYR A 122 1.24 -7.43 -8.69
C TYR A 122 1.81 -8.62 -9.45
N SER A 123 3.06 -8.54 -9.89
CA SER A 123 3.89 -9.60 -10.44
C SER A 123 5.34 -9.13 -10.47
N GLY A 124 6.23 -9.83 -11.18
CA GLY A 124 7.63 -9.44 -11.35
C GLY A 124 7.82 -8.13 -12.10
N VAL A 125 9.00 -7.55 -11.95
CA VAL A 125 9.49 -6.41 -12.72
C VAL A 125 10.77 -6.79 -13.46
N ALA A 126 10.82 -6.52 -14.76
CA ALA A 126 11.97 -6.75 -15.61
C ALA A 126 12.78 -5.45 -15.75
N PHE A 127 14.02 -5.46 -15.31
CA PHE A 127 14.98 -4.38 -15.50
C PHE A 127 15.61 -4.49 -16.87
N LEU A 128 15.69 -3.36 -17.57
CA LEU A 128 16.25 -3.31 -18.93
C LEU A 128 17.66 -2.73 -18.92
N ASP A 129 18.44 -3.12 -19.93
CA ASP A 129 19.72 -2.50 -20.25
C ASP A 129 19.52 -1.29 -21.22
N GLU A 130 20.61 -0.64 -21.58
CA GLU A 130 20.64 0.50 -22.51
C GLU A 130 20.10 0.18 -23.92
N LYS A 131 19.94 -1.10 -24.25
CA LYS A 131 19.43 -1.60 -25.54
C LYS A 131 18.02 -2.12 -25.45
N ASP A 132 17.32 -1.82 -24.34
CA ASP A 132 15.98 -2.35 -24.04
C ASP A 132 15.91 -3.88 -23.91
N SER A 133 17.04 -4.54 -23.69
CA SER A 133 17.04 -5.99 -23.43
C SER A 133 16.87 -6.26 -21.93
N ILE A 134 16.21 -7.36 -21.58
CA ILE A 134 16.05 -7.74 -20.18
C ILE A 134 17.43 -8.09 -19.60
N LYS A 135 17.85 -7.31 -18.60
CA LYS A 135 19.06 -7.53 -17.82
C LYS A 135 18.82 -8.51 -16.67
N SER A 136 17.72 -8.31 -15.97
CA SER A 136 17.31 -9.17 -14.85
C SER A 136 15.82 -9.00 -14.59
N ILE A 137 15.23 -9.94 -13.84
CA ILE A 137 13.85 -9.86 -13.38
C ILE A 137 13.87 -9.98 -11.86
N LEU A 138 13.14 -9.12 -11.17
CA LEU A 138 12.86 -9.21 -9.74
C LEU A 138 11.48 -9.83 -9.56
N THR A 139 11.39 -10.88 -8.74
CA THR A 139 10.16 -11.63 -8.50
C THR A 139 9.87 -11.78 -7.01
N SER A 140 8.67 -12.26 -6.66
CA SER A 140 8.33 -12.62 -5.28
C SER A 140 9.28 -13.68 -4.70
N ILE A 141 9.81 -14.59 -5.54
CA ILE A 141 10.77 -15.62 -5.10
C ILE A 141 12.10 -14.99 -4.67
N ASP A 142 12.57 -13.97 -5.40
CA ASP A 142 13.78 -13.24 -5.03
C ASP A 142 13.60 -12.51 -3.70
N ILE A 143 12.41 -11.91 -3.49
CA ILE A 143 12.05 -11.24 -2.23
C ILE A 143 11.97 -12.25 -1.07
N LEU A 144 11.34 -13.41 -1.28
CA LEU A 144 11.32 -14.49 -0.28
C LEU A 144 12.74 -14.95 0.10
N GLN A 145 13.60 -15.15 -0.90
CA GLN A 145 14.98 -15.57 -0.66
C GLN A 145 15.78 -14.48 0.07
N LEU A 146 15.60 -13.22 -0.31
CA LEU A 146 16.26 -12.07 0.31
C LEU A 146 15.82 -11.93 1.78
N ALA A 147 14.52 -12.01 2.06
CA ALA A 147 13.98 -11.96 3.41
C ALA A 147 14.53 -13.11 4.27
N LYS A 148 14.54 -14.34 3.73
CA LYS A 148 15.10 -15.52 4.42
C LYS A 148 16.58 -15.34 4.76
N ASN A 149 17.39 -14.87 3.82
CA ASN A 149 18.83 -14.66 4.02
C ASN A 149 19.13 -13.61 5.10
N ASN A 150 18.25 -12.63 5.25
CA ASN A 150 18.37 -11.54 6.22
C ASN A 150 17.50 -11.74 7.47
N LYS A 151 16.84 -12.90 7.61
CA LYS A 151 15.95 -13.24 8.74
C LYS A 151 14.82 -12.24 8.96
N ILE A 152 14.27 -11.69 7.88
CA ILE A 152 13.11 -10.78 7.94
C ILE A 152 11.83 -11.60 8.04
N PRO A 153 11.01 -11.38 9.06
CA PRO A 153 9.74 -12.08 9.24
C PRO A 153 8.67 -11.44 8.35
N LEU A 154 8.53 -11.93 7.11
CA LEU A 154 7.47 -11.45 6.20
C LEU A 154 6.08 -11.74 6.77
N VAL A 155 5.12 -10.86 6.45
CA VAL A 155 3.72 -11.08 6.83
C VAL A 155 3.16 -12.31 6.11
N PRO A 156 2.42 -13.20 6.81
CA PRO A 156 1.80 -14.38 6.22
C PRO A 156 0.79 -14.06 5.12
N ASN A 157 0.58 -14.99 4.19
CA ASN A 157 -0.29 -14.83 3.03
C ASN A 157 -1.72 -15.38 3.24
N SER A 158 -1.96 -16.12 4.31
CA SER A 158 -3.26 -16.71 4.59
C SER A 158 -3.66 -16.58 6.06
N SER A 159 -4.96 -16.62 6.34
CA SER A 159 -5.47 -16.61 7.72
C SER A 159 -4.97 -17.82 8.51
N ALA A 160 -4.79 -18.98 7.88
CA ALA A 160 -4.23 -20.15 8.54
C ALA A 160 -2.79 -19.94 9.00
N GLU A 161 -1.94 -19.35 8.14
CA GLU A 161 -0.56 -19.01 8.50
C GLU A 161 -0.50 -17.93 9.59
N CYS A 162 -1.39 -16.92 9.55
CA CYS A 162 -1.50 -15.92 10.62
C CYS A 162 -1.88 -16.56 11.95
N TRP A 163 -2.80 -17.54 11.93
CA TRP A 163 -3.23 -18.28 13.11
C TRP A 163 -2.12 -19.13 13.72
N GLU A 164 -1.35 -19.82 12.86
CA GLU A 164 -0.29 -20.73 13.28
C GLU A 164 0.98 -19.99 13.75
N ARG A 165 1.21 -18.78 13.26
CA ARG A 165 2.42 -18.00 13.54
C ARG A 165 2.61 -17.71 15.03
N GLY A 166 1.53 -17.59 15.79
CA GLY A 166 1.59 -17.20 17.20
C GLY A 166 2.04 -15.72 17.37
N PRO A 167 2.48 -15.34 18.58
CA PRO A 167 3.04 -14.03 18.81
C PRO A 167 4.26 -13.81 17.91
N GLU A 168 4.32 -12.63 17.33
CA GLU A 168 5.29 -12.22 16.31
C GLU A 168 6.73 -12.57 16.69
N GLU A 169 7.45 -13.30 15.83
CA GLU A 169 8.91 -13.37 15.92
C GLU A 169 9.44 -12.01 15.50
N ALA A 170 9.68 -11.14 16.47
CA ALA A 170 10.23 -9.83 16.21
C ALA A 170 11.64 -9.97 15.60
N TYR A 171 11.92 -9.20 14.57
CA TYR A 171 13.27 -9.03 14.08
C TYR A 171 14.15 -8.41 15.19
N ASP A 172 15.24 -9.04 15.55
CA ASP A 172 16.15 -8.66 16.65
C ASP A 172 17.45 -7.99 16.17
N GLY A 173 17.59 -7.75 14.87
CA GLY A 173 18.76 -7.14 14.24
C GLY A 173 18.76 -5.60 14.25
N PRO A 174 19.74 -4.98 13.56
CA PRO A 174 19.79 -3.53 13.38
C PRO A 174 18.55 -3.00 12.70
N SER A 175 18.02 -1.88 13.18
CA SER A 175 16.80 -1.27 12.64
C SER A 175 17.05 0.18 12.24
N GLU A 176 16.36 0.62 11.20
CA GLU A 176 16.35 2.00 10.72
C GLU A 176 14.90 2.42 10.50
N PRO A 177 14.34 3.30 11.34
CA PRO A 177 12.95 3.77 11.18
C PRO A 177 12.72 4.47 9.84
N LEU A 178 11.50 4.41 9.34
CA LEU A 178 11.05 5.24 8.21
C LEU A 178 11.00 6.70 8.61
N THR A 179 11.23 7.58 7.65
CA THR A 179 11.11 9.03 7.86
C THR A 179 9.72 9.43 8.37
N ILE A 180 8.66 8.76 7.92
CA ILE A 180 7.29 9.01 8.38
C ILE A 180 7.08 8.74 9.88
N ALA A 181 7.87 7.88 10.50
CA ALA A 181 7.76 7.58 11.93
C ALA A 181 8.11 8.79 12.83
N SER A 182 8.88 9.74 12.31
CA SER A 182 9.33 10.94 13.05
C SER A 182 8.82 12.26 12.44
N SER A 183 8.05 12.20 11.34
CA SER A 183 7.54 13.36 10.62
C SER A 183 6.02 13.53 10.82
N ASN A 184 5.52 14.72 10.49
CA ASN A 184 4.08 14.93 10.39
C ASN A 184 3.55 14.32 9.09
N ALA A 185 3.31 13.01 9.10
CA ALA A 185 2.85 12.28 7.91
C ALA A 185 1.43 12.70 7.46
N LYS A 186 0.66 13.42 8.27
CA LYS A 186 -0.60 14.06 7.85
C LYS A 186 -0.36 15.01 6.67
N ALA A 187 0.82 15.65 6.62
CA ALA A 187 1.23 16.51 5.50
C ALA A 187 1.34 15.78 4.16
N LEU A 188 1.53 14.46 4.14
CA LEU A 188 1.60 13.68 2.90
C LEU A 188 0.27 13.71 2.14
N VAL A 189 -0.84 13.77 2.85
CA VAL A 189 -2.17 13.57 2.27
C VAL A 189 -3.15 14.71 2.54
N SER A 190 -2.68 15.81 3.15
CA SER A 190 -3.53 16.97 3.47
C SER A 190 -2.83 18.28 3.14
N SER A 191 -3.49 19.12 2.36
CA SER A 191 -3.04 20.48 2.02
C SER A 191 -3.10 21.47 3.19
N GLU A 192 -3.76 21.09 4.30
CA GLU A 192 -3.97 21.97 5.48
C GLU A 192 -2.70 22.21 6.31
N SER A 193 -1.66 21.41 6.11
CA SER A 193 -0.49 21.38 7.00
C SER A 193 0.70 22.24 6.56
N GLY A 194 0.55 23.17 5.64
CA GLY A 194 1.55 24.21 5.29
C GLY A 194 2.93 23.70 4.84
N SER A 195 3.61 24.41 3.97
CA SER A 195 4.98 24.13 3.47
C SER A 195 5.16 22.74 2.85
N VAL A 196 4.53 22.52 1.74
CA VAL A 196 4.69 21.31 0.99
C VAL A 196 5.40 21.63 -0.32
N ILE A 197 6.42 20.85 -0.64
CA ILE A 197 6.97 20.78 -1.98
C ILE A 197 5.83 20.29 -2.88
N SER A 198 5.36 21.12 -3.80
CA SER A 198 4.30 20.72 -4.71
C SER A 198 4.81 19.68 -5.70
N SER A 199 4.05 18.61 -5.88
CA SER A 199 4.25 17.70 -7.00
C SER A 199 3.89 18.43 -8.30
N ASN A 200 4.70 18.26 -9.33
CA ASN A 200 4.33 18.62 -10.69
C ASN A 200 4.00 17.31 -11.42
N VAL A 201 2.78 16.85 -11.26
CA VAL A 201 2.33 15.57 -11.81
C VAL A 201 1.52 15.83 -13.06
N THR A 202 2.13 15.60 -14.21
CA THR A 202 1.48 15.73 -15.51
C THR A 202 1.01 14.39 -16.07
N HIS A 203 1.65 13.30 -15.65
CA HIS A 203 1.34 11.97 -16.17
C HIS A 203 0.06 11.39 -15.52
N PRO A 204 -0.89 10.85 -16.31
CA PRO A 204 -2.21 10.42 -15.80
C PRO A 204 -2.18 9.25 -14.82
N HIS A 205 -1.07 8.50 -14.73
CA HIS A 205 -0.90 7.41 -13.79
C HIS A 205 -0.49 7.86 -12.38
N PHE A 206 -0.13 9.14 -12.20
CA PHE A 206 0.23 9.71 -10.92
C PHE A 206 -0.77 10.77 -10.48
N VAL A 207 -1.01 10.84 -9.19
CA VAL A 207 -1.89 11.82 -8.56
C VAL A 207 -1.23 12.37 -7.29
N ASP A 208 -1.38 13.66 -7.04
CA ASP A 208 -1.07 14.25 -5.75
C ASP A 208 -2.23 13.96 -4.80
N THR A 209 -2.03 13.10 -3.83
CA THR A 209 -3.10 12.71 -2.90
C THR A 209 -3.64 13.87 -2.08
N ARG A 210 -2.90 14.98 -1.96
CA ARG A 210 -3.34 16.19 -1.25
C ARG A 210 -4.46 16.93 -2.00
N GLU A 211 -4.50 16.80 -3.34
CA GLU A 211 -5.51 17.42 -4.19
C GLU A 211 -6.83 16.64 -4.24
N ILE A 212 -6.79 15.36 -3.83
CA ILE A 212 -8.00 14.52 -3.80
C ILE A 212 -8.85 14.88 -2.56
N PRO A 213 -10.15 15.15 -2.70
CA PRO A 213 -11.02 15.45 -1.57
C PRO A 213 -11.24 14.22 -0.68
N TRP A 214 -11.49 14.46 0.61
CA TRP A 214 -11.99 13.43 1.51
C TRP A 214 -13.48 13.18 1.22
N LEU A 215 -13.81 11.98 0.79
CA LEU A 215 -15.19 11.52 0.61
C LEU A 215 -15.64 10.79 1.88
N VAL A 216 -16.89 10.96 2.26
CA VAL A 216 -17.45 10.37 3.48
C VAL A 216 -18.66 9.54 3.12
N MET A 217 -18.67 8.28 3.58
CA MET A 217 -19.85 7.44 3.45
C MET A 217 -20.88 7.83 4.52
N PRO A 218 -22.17 8.03 4.14
CA PRO A 218 -23.20 8.41 5.13
C PRO A 218 -23.35 7.43 6.30
N SER A 219 -23.07 6.16 6.08
CA SER A 219 -23.08 5.09 7.11
C SER A 219 -21.90 5.14 8.08
N MET A 220 -20.80 5.82 7.70
CA MET A 220 -19.57 5.94 8.49
C MET A 220 -19.05 7.39 8.45
N PRO A 221 -19.72 8.33 9.12
CA PRO A 221 -19.43 9.76 8.98
C PRO A 221 -18.04 10.20 9.49
N ASP A 222 -17.42 9.40 10.37
CA ASP A 222 -16.09 9.66 10.91
C ASP A 222 -14.96 8.96 10.11
N VAL A 223 -15.31 8.32 8.98
CA VAL A 223 -14.37 7.69 8.06
C VAL A 223 -14.36 8.46 6.73
N GLY A 224 -13.21 9.05 6.42
CA GLY A 224 -12.98 9.74 5.15
C GLY A 224 -12.13 8.90 4.20
N LEU A 225 -12.45 8.93 2.91
CA LEU A 225 -11.76 8.18 1.88
C LEU A 225 -11.23 9.11 0.79
N LYS A 226 -10.00 8.90 0.35
CA LYS A 226 -9.48 9.46 -0.90
C LYS A 226 -9.33 8.32 -1.88
N LEU A 227 -10.21 8.25 -2.86
CA LEU A 227 -10.22 7.19 -3.87
C LEU A 227 -9.16 7.48 -4.93
N LEU A 228 -8.28 6.50 -5.16
CA LEU A 228 -7.12 6.64 -6.05
C LEU A 228 -7.33 5.84 -7.34
N ARG A 229 -7.80 4.60 -7.22
CA ARG A 229 -8.01 3.68 -8.32
C ARG A 229 -9.14 2.69 -8.00
N VAL A 230 -9.94 2.37 -9.01
CA VAL A 230 -10.93 1.31 -8.96
C VAL A 230 -10.81 0.47 -10.22
N SER A 231 -10.72 -0.85 -10.08
CA SER A 231 -10.69 -1.80 -11.19
C SER A 231 -11.98 -2.60 -11.25
N GLU A 232 -12.73 -2.45 -12.33
CA GLU A 232 -13.95 -3.23 -12.59
C GLU A 232 -13.63 -4.69 -12.89
N GLU A 233 -12.49 -4.95 -13.56
CA GLU A 233 -12.07 -6.29 -13.96
C GLU A 233 -11.72 -7.17 -12.76
N THR A 234 -11.01 -6.62 -11.80
CA THR A 234 -10.48 -7.39 -10.66
C THR A 234 -11.22 -7.14 -9.35
N GLY A 235 -12.08 -6.14 -9.29
CA GLY A 235 -12.73 -5.70 -8.05
C GLY A 235 -11.79 -4.94 -7.09
N PHE A 236 -10.61 -4.57 -7.56
CA PHE A 236 -9.57 -3.94 -6.76
C PHE A 236 -9.82 -2.45 -6.55
N VAL A 237 -9.56 -1.96 -5.34
CA VAL A 237 -9.69 -0.54 -4.98
C VAL A 237 -8.46 -0.09 -4.20
N SER A 238 -7.82 1.02 -4.63
CA SER A 238 -6.77 1.71 -3.88
C SER A 238 -7.31 3.01 -3.31
N MET A 239 -7.00 3.29 -2.06
CA MET A 239 -7.44 4.51 -1.38
C MET A 239 -6.50 4.93 -0.25
N ILE A 240 -6.70 6.14 0.26
CA ILE A 240 -6.21 6.56 1.57
C ILE A 240 -7.41 6.73 2.49
N VAL A 241 -7.30 6.20 3.69
CA VAL A 241 -8.36 6.20 4.69
C VAL A 241 -8.00 7.14 5.83
N LYS A 242 -8.92 8.02 6.21
CA LYS A 242 -8.92 8.75 7.47
C LYS A 242 -9.97 8.11 8.40
N HIS A 243 -9.52 7.47 9.45
CA HIS A 243 -10.34 6.60 10.29
C HIS A 243 -10.43 7.16 11.71
N ASN A 244 -11.27 8.17 11.89
CA ASN A 244 -11.40 8.85 13.18
C ASN A 244 -12.53 8.27 14.06
N GLY A 245 -13.42 7.46 13.48
CA GLY A 245 -14.49 6.77 14.17
C GLY A 245 -14.18 5.31 14.49
N VAL A 246 -15.22 4.52 14.58
CA VAL A 246 -15.15 3.06 14.72
C VAL A 246 -15.53 2.44 13.37
N ALA A 247 -14.65 1.67 12.78
CA ALA A 247 -15.01 0.79 11.66
C ALA A 247 -15.66 -0.47 12.23
N LEU A 248 -16.82 -0.81 11.69
CA LEU A 248 -17.57 -1.97 12.16
C LEU A 248 -16.87 -3.29 11.80
N PRO A 249 -17.14 -4.38 12.53
CA PRO A 249 -16.65 -5.70 12.17
C PRO A 249 -17.03 -6.05 10.73
N HIS A 250 -16.10 -6.62 9.99
CA HIS A 250 -16.34 -7.03 8.61
C HIS A 250 -15.42 -8.17 8.16
N THR A 251 -15.78 -8.79 7.05
CA THR A 251 -15.00 -9.85 6.40
C THR A 251 -14.48 -9.35 5.06
N HIS A 252 -13.19 -9.51 4.83
CA HIS A 252 -12.55 -9.31 3.55
C HIS A 252 -12.75 -10.54 2.66
N ILE A 253 -13.53 -10.43 1.58
CA ILE A 253 -13.69 -11.53 0.61
C ILE A 253 -12.43 -11.70 -0.23
N GLY A 254 -11.86 -10.60 -0.71
CA GLY A 254 -10.48 -10.54 -1.16
C GLY A 254 -9.57 -10.13 0.00
N ALA A 255 -8.27 -10.16 -0.23
CA ALA A 255 -7.34 -9.64 0.77
C ALA A 255 -7.38 -8.12 0.86
N SER A 256 -6.69 -7.56 1.85
CA SER A 256 -6.41 -6.12 1.97
C SER A 256 -5.00 -5.92 2.51
N ASP A 257 -4.35 -4.83 2.13
CA ASP A 257 -3.11 -4.37 2.77
C ASP A 257 -3.18 -2.88 3.06
N PHE A 258 -2.45 -2.44 4.08
CA PHE A 258 -2.37 -1.03 4.44
C PHE A 258 -1.11 -0.68 5.24
N LEU A 259 -0.62 0.54 5.05
CA LEU A 259 0.47 1.15 5.82
C LEU A 259 -0.10 2.30 6.66
N VAL A 260 0.11 2.27 7.97
CA VAL A 260 -0.23 3.39 8.83
C VAL A 260 0.72 4.56 8.55
N LEU A 261 0.15 5.72 8.24
CA LEU A 261 0.88 6.94 7.92
C LEU A 261 0.88 7.94 9.09
N ASN A 262 -0.22 8.03 9.83
CA ASN A 262 -0.41 9.01 10.92
C ASN A 262 -1.35 8.47 11.98
N GLY A 263 -1.21 8.94 13.22
CA GLY A 263 -2.02 8.47 14.35
C GLY A 263 -1.71 7.03 14.73
N ALA A 264 -2.62 6.36 15.44
CA ALA A 264 -2.46 4.96 15.78
C ALA A 264 -3.77 4.19 15.69
N LEU A 265 -3.69 3.00 15.07
CA LEU A 265 -4.80 2.06 14.89
C LEU A 265 -4.89 1.13 16.10
N GLY A 266 -6.03 1.16 16.79
CA GLY A 266 -6.36 0.18 17.82
C GLY A 266 -7.12 -1.00 17.24
N VAL A 267 -6.59 -2.19 17.45
CA VAL A 267 -7.25 -3.46 17.20
C VAL A 267 -7.36 -4.24 18.51
N ARG A 268 -8.32 -5.15 18.62
CA ARG A 268 -8.61 -5.84 19.89
C ARG A 268 -7.40 -6.57 20.48
N SER A 269 -6.61 -7.20 19.64
CA SER A 269 -5.43 -8.00 20.01
C SER A 269 -4.14 -7.22 20.05
N GLY A 270 -4.17 -5.95 19.62
CA GLY A 270 -2.98 -5.13 19.53
C GLY A 270 -2.56 -4.49 20.85
N PRO A 271 -1.43 -3.78 20.84
CA PRO A 271 -0.96 -3.05 21.98
C PRO A 271 -1.93 -1.91 22.36
N PRO A 272 -2.04 -1.56 23.65
CA PRO A 272 -2.96 -0.50 24.10
C PRO A 272 -2.71 0.87 23.45
N GLU A 273 -1.47 1.18 23.11
CA GLU A 273 -1.04 2.38 22.41
C GLU A 273 -1.41 2.36 20.92
N GLY A 274 -1.80 1.20 20.40
CA GLY A 274 -2.14 1.00 18.99
C GLY A 274 -0.92 0.83 18.10
N TYR A 275 -1.18 0.69 16.82
CA TYR A 275 -0.18 0.53 15.77
C TYR A 275 0.04 1.88 15.06
N GLY A 276 1.22 2.44 15.24
CA GLY A 276 1.58 3.78 14.75
C GLY A 276 2.15 3.80 13.31
N PRO A 277 2.67 4.97 12.88
CA PRO A 277 3.22 5.15 11.54
C PRO A 277 4.36 4.18 11.24
N GLY A 278 4.33 3.61 10.03
CA GLY A 278 5.31 2.60 9.58
C GLY A 278 4.93 1.16 9.91
N ILE A 279 3.80 0.91 10.59
CA ILE A 279 3.27 -0.45 10.70
C ILE A 279 2.52 -0.78 9.43
N TRP A 280 2.90 -1.89 8.80
CA TRP A 280 2.24 -2.43 7.61
C TRP A 280 1.42 -3.66 7.96
N PHE A 281 0.23 -3.76 7.38
CA PHE A 281 -0.72 -4.85 7.63
C PHE A 281 -1.08 -5.57 6.36
N TYR A 282 -1.42 -6.85 6.52
CA TYR A 282 -2.08 -7.66 5.51
C TYR A 282 -3.21 -8.47 6.13
N GLU A 283 -4.38 -8.35 5.56
CA GLU A 283 -5.57 -9.08 5.91
C GLU A 283 -5.85 -10.08 4.78
N PRO A 284 -5.60 -11.37 4.99
CA PRO A 284 -5.78 -12.37 3.95
C PRO A 284 -7.24 -12.49 3.48
N ALA A 285 -7.44 -13.02 2.28
CA ALA A 285 -8.78 -13.32 1.78
C ALA A 285 -9.55 -14.22 2.75
N GLY A 286 -10.81 -13.89 3.01
CA GLY A 286 -11.65 -14.53 4.00
C GLY A 286 -11.40 -14.09 5.45
N ALA A 287 -10.44 -13.19 5.69
CA ALA A 287 -10.20 -12.65 7.02
C ALA A 287 -11.40 -11.84 7.52
N ARG A 288 -11.86 -12.15 8.72
CA ARG A 288 -12.83 -11.36 9.46
C ARG A 288 -12.14 -10.73 10.65
N HIS A 289 -12.25 -9.44 10.80
CA HIS A 289 -11.75 -8.76 11.99
C HIS A 289 -12.85 -8.01 12.75
N GLU A 290 -12.57 -7.79 14.02
CA GLU A 290 -13.42 -7.02 14.91
C GLU A 290 -13.34 -5.52 14.59
N ALA A 291 -14.20 -4.75 15.24
CA ALA A 291 -14.17 -3.30 15.11
C ALA A 291 -12.78 -2.73 15.41
N THR A 292 -12.34 -1.81 14.57
CA THR A 292 -11.09 -1.07 14.74
C THR A 292 -11.39 0.40 15.00
N GLN A 293 -10.47 1.10 15.63
CA GLN A 293 -10.65 2.50 15.98
C GLN A 293 -9.33 3.24 16.10
N ARG A 294 -9.41 4.55 16.07
CA ARG A 294 -8.32 5.44 16.47
C ARG A 294 -8.10 5.39 17.98
N VAL A 295 -6.84 5.28 18.44
CA VAL A 295 -6.48 5.30 19.88
C VAL A 295 -5.67 6.53 20.30
N THR A 296 -5.32 7.43 19.37
CA THR A 296 -4.63 8.70 19.62
C THR A 296 -5.57 9.88 19.36
N ASP A 297 -5.20 11.08 19.82
CA ASP A 297 -5.95 12.33 19.53
C ASP A 297 -5.73 12.80 18.08
N GLU A 298 -4.65 12.38 17.44
CA GLU A 298 -4.34 12.69 16.05
C GLU A 298 -5.22 11.89 15.07
N ASP A 299 -5.44 12.45 13.88
CA ASP A 299 -6.14 11.70 12.83
C ASP A 299 -5.41 10.40 12.52
N LEU A 300 -6.11 9.28 12.56
CA LEU A 300 -5.60 8.01 12.04
C LEU A 300 -5.71 8.01 10.52
N ILE A 301 -4.56 7.90 9.84
CA ILE A 301 -4.49 7.89 8.36
C ILE A 301 -3.62 6.71 7.93
N TYR A 302 -4.12 5.95 6.95
CA TYR A 302 -3.38 4.83 6.35
C TYR A 302 -3.71 4.68 4.86
N THR A 303 -2.80 4.06 4.10
CA THR A 303 -3.10 3.56 2.75
C THR A 303 -3.97 2.32 2.84
N ALA A 304 -4.81 2.06 1.86
CA ALA A 304 -5.51 0.78 1.78
C ALA A 304 -5.63 0.31 0.33
N ASN A 305 -5.26 -0.95 0.10
CA ASN A 305 -5.57 -1.70 -1.09
C ASN A 305 -6.55 -2.81 -0.72
N ILE A 306 -7.71 -2.82 -1.35
CA ILE A 306 -8.76 -3.82 -1.12
C ILE A 306 -8.91 -4.65 -2.40
N TYR A 307 -8.71 -5.97 -2.29
CA TYR A 307 -8.67 -6.89 -3.43
C TYR A 307 -10.00 -7.57 -3.72
N GLY A 308 -11.09 -7.10 -3.11
CA GLY A 308 -12.43 -7.64 -3.29
C GLY A 308 -13.43 -6.96 -2.36
N PRO A 309 -14.71 -7.40 -2.35
CA PRO A 309 -15.73 -6.78 -1.52
C PRO A 309 -15.51 -7.00 -0.03
N LEU A 310 -16.03 -6.06 0.76
CA LEU A 310 -16.17 -6.15 2.21
C LEU A 310 -17.60 -6.57 2.55
N ILE A 311 -17.74 -7.50 3.49
CA ILE A 311 -19.05 -7.95 4.00
C ILE A 311 -19.16 -7.52 5.46
N PHE A 312 -20.17 -6.73 5.76
CA PHE A 312 -20.49 -6.28 7.11
C PHE A 312 -21.59 -7.16 7.71
N ASP A 313 -21.43 -7.54 8.96
CA ASP A 313 -22.38 -8.32 9.75
C ASP A 313 -22.22 -8.02 11.24
N SER A 314 -23.17 -8.41 12.06
CA SER A 314 -23.14 -8.20 13.52
C SER A 314 -22.33 -9.27 14.28
N GLY A 315 -21.75 -10.25 13.59
CA GLY A 315 -20.96 -11.32 14.20
C GLY A 315 -20.95 -12.60 13.39
N PRO A 316 -20.04 -13.54 13.68
CA PRO A 316 -19.98 -14.81 12.99
C PRO A 316 -21.33 -15.55 12.99
N GLY A 317 -21.80 -15.95 11.80
CA GLY A 317 -23.07 -16.65 11.63
C GLY A 317 -24.33 -15.78 11.65
N THR A 318 -24.19 -14.45 11.75
CA THR A 318 -25.31 -13.52 11.59
C THR A 318 -25.57 -13.23 10.10
N PRO A 319 -26.76 -12.73 9.73
CA PRO A 319 -27.03 -12.30 8.36
C PRO A 319 -26.10 -11.20 7.91
N VAL A 320 -25.77 -11.19 6.60
CA VAL A 320 -25.06 -10.08 5.96
C VAL A 320 -25.94 -8.84 5.99
N GLU A 321 -25.43 -7.75 6.54
CA GLU A 321 -26.12 -6.46 6.64
C GLU A 321 -25.79 -5.54 5.47
N ALA A 322 -24.55 -5.55 5.02
CA ALA A 322 -24.08 -4.77 3.87
C ALA A 322 -22.92 -5.45 3.14
N VAL A 323 -22.82 -5.17 1.85
CA VAL A 323 -21.68 -5.51 1.01
C VAL A 323 -21.19 -4.22 0.38
N VAL A 324 -19.91 -3.92 0.52
CA VAL A 324 -19.26 -2.77 -0.13
C VAL A 324 -18.24 -3.29 -1.13
N SER A 325 -18.39 -2.91 -2.37
CA SER A 325 -17.59 -3.41 -3.49
C SER A 325 -16.95 -2.27 -4.32
N TRP A 326 -16.20 -2.62 -5.33
CA TRP A 326 -15.65 -1.67 -6.28
C TRP A 326 -16.71 -0.74 -6.90
N LEU A 327 -17.96 -1.24 -7.09
CA LEU A 327 -19.05 -0.47 -7.68
C LEU A 327 -19.46 0.71 -6.79
N ASP A 328 -19.53 0.48 -5.48
CA ASP A 328 -19.89 1.52 -4.50
C ASP A 328 -18.82 2.61 -4.49
N TYR A 329 -17.55 2.24 -4.48
CA TYR A 329 -16.42 3.20 -4.53
C TYR A 329 -16.37 3.95 -5.87
N LYS A 330 -16.61 3.26 -6.99
CA LYS A 330 -16.67 3.91 -8.30
C LYS A 330 -17.82 4.93 -8.37
N THR A 331 -19.01 4.55 -7.94
CA THR A 331 -20.17 5.45 -7.87
C THR A 331 -19.87 6.68 -7.02
N MET A 332 -19.25 6.48 -5.83
CA MET A 332 -18.86 7.59 -4.97
C MET A 332 -17.86 8.54 -5.64
N ALA A 333 -16.89 8.02 -6.38
CA ALA A 333 -15.92 8.84 -7.11
C ALA A 333 -16.61 9.64 -8.23
N GLU A 334 -17.50 9.01 -9.01
CA GLU A 334 -18.24 9.64 -10.10
C GLU A 334 -19.18 10.74 -9.59
N GLU A 335 -19.94 10.48 -8.52
CA GLU A 335 -20.84 11.46 -7.89
C GLU A 335 -20.10 12.67 -7.29
N SER A 336 -18.82 12.49 -6.94
CA SER A 336 -17.97 13.53 -6.34
C SER A 336 -16.98 14.15 -7.33
N ASP A 337 -17.07 13.81 -8.62
CA ASP A 337 -16.16 14.29 -9.69
C ASP A 337 -14.67 14.02 -9.37
N VAL A 338 -14.39 12.88 -8.74
CA VAL A 338 -13.02 12.44 -8.44
C VAL A 338 -12.45 11.67 -9.62
N LYS A 339 -11.34 12.16 -10.16
CA LYS A 339 -10.62 11.48 -11.25
C LYS A 339 -9.77 10.35 -10.69
N LEU A 340 -10.14 9.12 -11.04
CA LEU A 340 -9.37 7.91 -10.70
C LEU A 340 -8.21 7.69 -11.66
N ALA A 341 -7.12 7.09 -11.17
CA ALA A 341 -6.02 6.65 -12.01
C ALA A 341 -6.47 5.54 -12.98
N PRO A 342 -6.00 5.55 -14.24
CA PRO A 342 -6.39 4.55 -15.24
C PRO A 342 -5.82 3.16 -14.91
N ASN A 343 -6.58 2.12 -15.26
CA ASN A 343 -6.19 0.72 -15.05
C ASN A 343 -5.30 0.18 -16.16
N THR A 344 -5.29 0.82 -17.32
CA THR A 344 -4.58 0.37 -18.51
C THR A 344 -3.85 1.53 -19.17
N ASN A 345 -2.76 1.22 -19.84
CA ASN A 345 -2.05 2.17 -20.69
C ASN A 345 -2.42 1.90 -22.16
N LEU A 346 -3.61 2.34 -22.56
CA LEU A 346 -4.16 2.08 -23.91
C LEU A 346 -3.35 2.71 -25.04
N ASN A 347 -2.53 3.72 -24.73
CA ASN A 347 -1.72 4.43 -25.72
C ASN A 347 -0.28 3.87 -25.81
N ASP A 348 0.11 2.99 -24.91
CA ASP A 348 1.43 2.39 -24.93
C ASP A 348 1.47 1.19 -25.87
N THR A 349 1.95 1.44 -27.08
CA THR A 349 2.20 0.39 -28.08
C THR A 349 3.59 -0.23 -27.96
N SER A 350 4.42 0.24 -27.02
CA SER A 350 5.82 -0.22 -26.86
C SER A 350 5.92 -1.73 -26.56
N LEU A 351 4.87 -2.30 -26.01
CA LEU A 351 4.80 -3.72 -25.66
C LEU A 351 4.42 -4.64 -26.82
N LEU A 352 3.97 -4.10 -27.93
CA LEU A 352 3.80 -4.91 -29.16
C LEU A 352 5.15 -5.49 -29.65
N ALA A 353 6.26 -4.90 -29.18
CA ALA A 353 7.61 -5.45 -29.41
C ALA A 353 7.85 -6.81 -28.75
N TRP A 354 6.99 -7.22 -27.81
CA TRP A 354 7.03 -8.53 -27.14
C TRP A 354 6.15 -9.58 -27.79
N ALA A 355 5.37 -9.23 -28.80
CA ALA A 355 4.67 -10.23 -29.59
C ALA A 355 5.73 -11.14 -30.23
N PRO A 356 5.70 -12.46 -30.01
CA PRO A 356 6.60 -13.35 -30.69
C PRO A 356 6.43 -13.17 -32.20
N LEU A 357 7.54 -12.94 -32.89
CA LEU A 357 7.61 -12.84 -34.33
C LEU A 357 7.20 -14.17 -34.97
#